data_6aa4585b7fbf37f5c6ed8eace3c7f7da
#
_entry.id   6aa4585b7fbf37f5c6ed8eace3c7f7da
#
_cell.length_a   1.000
_cell.length_b   1.000
_cell.length_c   1.000
_cell.angle_alpha   90.00
_cell.angle_beta   90.00
_cell.angle_gamma   90.00
#
_symmetry.space_group_name_H-M   'P 1'
#
loop_
_entity.id
_entity.type
_entity.pdbx_description
1 polymer ?
#
loop_
_entity_poly.entity_id
_entity_poly.type
_entity_poly.pdbx_seq_one_letter_code
_entity_poly.pdbx_strand_id
1 'polypeptide(L)'
;MSSRLIYVMDPMCSWCWGFAPVVQALIEQAQARGVGSELVAGGLRQERTAMDQAARDRTASYWHAVHEASGQPFNFEAGLPDGLVYDTEPACRALVAARDVDSQAAWRLAGLIQRAFYVEGRNVTLPPELVELAETAGIPRIEFADRFDSQAARDATVADFEWSRNLGIAGFPTLLAEHDGQLALVTNGFQPLEALSPLLARWLDHNINA
;
A
#
# COMPACT_ATOMS: atom_id res chain seq x y z
N MET A 1 4.98 26.07 -6.13
CA MET A 1 5.90 24.93 -5.88
C MET A 1 5.10 23.85 -5.20
N SER A 2 5.05 22.66 -5.78
CA SER A 2 4.25 21.53 -5.29
C SER A 2 5.21 20.43 -4.84
N SER A 3 5.10 20.01 -3.58
CA SER A 3 5.91 18.93 -3.03
C SER A 3 5.03 17.90 -2.38
N ARG A 4 5.35 16.62 -2.59
CA ARG A 4 4.63 15.50 -1.98
C ARG A 4 5.53 14.27 -1.84
N LEU A 5 5.17 13.40 -0.92
CA LEU A 5 5.66 12.03 -0.89
C LEU A 5 4.72 11.13 -1.70
N ILE A 6 5.28 10.22 -2.50
CA ILE A 6 4.52 9.25 -3.28
C ILE A 6 4.88 7.86 -2.76
N TYR A 7 3.91 7.20 -2.16
CA TYR A 7 4.06 5.85 -1.63
C TYR A 7 3.47 4.84 -2.59
N VAL A 8 4.35 4.08 -3.25
CA VAL A 8 3.95 2.99 -4.14
C VAL A 8 3.93 1.70 -3.34
N MET A 9 2.75 1.12 -3.22
CA MET A 9 2.55 -0.05 -2.37
C MET A 9 1.48 -0.99 -2.94
N ASP A 10 1.46 -2.20 -2.41
CA ASP A 10 0.36 -3.13 -2.61
C ASP A 10 -0.14 -3.59 -1.23
N PRO A 11 -1.45 -3.53 -0.95
CA PRO A 11 -1.97 -3.89 0.37
C PRO A 11 -1.74 -5.37 0.74
N MET A 12 -1.52 -6.23 -0.27
CA MET A 12 -1.21 -7.63 -0.04
C MET A 12 0.30 -7.94 -0.17
N CYS A 13 1.16 -6.92 -0.17
CA CYS A 13 2.60 -7.04 -0.06
C CYS A 13 3.02 -7.07 1.42
N SER A 14 3.58 -8.18 1.90
CA SER A 14 3.97 -8.33 3.30
C SER A 14 5.04 -7.32 3.74
N TRP A 15 5.96 -6.95 2.86
CA TRP A 15 6.95 -5.91 3.14
C TRP A 15 6.32 -4.51 3.26
N CYS A 16 5.20 -4.24 2.54
CA CYS A 16 4.41 -3.02 2.75
C CYS A 16 3.73 -3.01 4.11
N TRP A 17 3.25 -4.17 4.58
CA TRP A 17 2.74 -4.31 5.95
C TRP A 17 3.83 -4.06 6.99
N GLY A 18 5.02 -4.67 6.81
CA GLY A 18 6.18 -4.42 7.67
C GLY A 18 6.60 -2.96 7.69
N PHE A 19 6.45 -2.24 6.57
CA PHE A 19 6.84 -0.85 6.41
C PHE A 19 5.77 0.15 6.89
N ALA A 20 4.56 -0.29 7.19
CA ALA A 20 3.44 0.60 7.53
C ALA A 20 3.74 1.59 8.67
N PRO A 21 4.35 1.20 9.82
CA PRO A 21 4.70 2.16 10.86
C PRO A 21 5.79 3.16 10.42
N VAL A 22 6.73 2.72 9.60
CA VAL A 22 7.83 3.56 9.10
C VAL A 22 7.30 4.62 8.14
N VAL A 23 6.49 4.22 7.14
CA VAL A 23 5.93 5.18 6.19
C VAL A 23 4.99 6.17 6.86
N GLN A 24 4.24 5.75 7.88
CA GLN A 24 3.39 6.65 8.65
C GLN A 24 4.23 7.74 9.33
N ALA A 25 5.32 7.37 10.00
CA ALA A 25 6.22 8.34 10.66
C ALA A 25 6.89 9.29 9.66
N LEU A 26 7.28 8.80 8.47
CA LEU A 26 7.85 9.62 7.40
C LEU A 26 6.83 10.61 6.82
N ILE A 27 5.57 10.19 6.67
CA ILE A 27 4.48 11.07 6.22
C ILE A 27 4.23 12.16 7.27
N GLU A 28 4.17 11.84 8.55
CA GLU A 28 4.00 12.81 9.63
C GLU A 28 5.16 13.82 9.65
N GLN A 29 6.39 13.35 9.46
CA GLN A 29 7.59 14.22 9.32
C GLN A 29 7.45 15.19 8.13
N ALA A 30 6.97 14.73 6.99
CA ALA A 30 6.75 15.55 5.79
C ALA A 30 5.60 16.55 5.98
N GLN A 31 4.48 16.10 6.55
CA GLN A 31 3.31 16.93 6.84
C GLN A 31 3.63 18.07 7.81
N ALA A 32 4.49 17.84 8.81
CA ALA A 32 4.98 18.88 9.72
C ALA A 32 5.73 20.02 8.98
N ARG A 33 6.15 19.78 7.74
CA ARG A 33 6.81 20.73 6.84
C ARG A 33 5.92 21.19 5.68
N GLY A 34 4.60 20.90 5.74
CA GLY A 34 3.62 21.28 4.71
C GLY A 34 3.67 20.44 3.42
N VAL A 35 4.37 19.30 3.44
CA VAL A 35 4.47 18.38 2.30
C VAL A 35 3.38 17.33 2.40
N GLY A 36 2.55 17.21 1.35
CA GLY A 36 1.48 16.22 1.26
C GLY A 36 1.98 14.81 0.95
N SER A 37 1.05 13.86 0.91
CA SER A 37 1.34 12.48 0.53
C SER A 37 0.30 11.92 -0.42
N GLU A 38 0.74 11.06 -1.32
CA GLU A 38 -0.10 10.32 -2.27
C GLU A 38 0.21 8.83 -2.19
N LEU A 39 -0.84 8.01 -2.29
CA LEU A 39 -0.75 6.56 -2.33
C LEU A 39 -0.99 6.10 -3.78
N VAL A 40 -0.06 5.30 -4.33
CA VAL A 40 -0.15 4.72 -5.67
C VAL A 40 -0.17 3.20 -5.52
N ALA A 41 -1.11 2.55 -6.22
CA ALA A 41 -1.23 1.09 -6.19
C ALA A 41 -0.17 0.43 -7.09
N GLY A 42 0.49 -0.62 -6.58
CA GLY A 42 1.62 -1.24 -7.26
C GLY A 42 1.30 -2.46 -8.11
N GLY A 43 0.29 -3.26 -7.73
CA GLY A 43 -0.11 -4.46 -8.47
C GLY A 43 0.90 -5.60 -8.38
N LEU A 44 1.12 -6.11 -7.18
CA LEU A 44 2.14 -7.12 -6.88
C LEU A 44 1.93 -8.44 -7.63
N ARG A 45 0.67 -8.94 -7.69
CA ARG A 45 0.32 -10.23 -8.29
C ARG A 45 -1.04 -10.17 -8.99
N GLN A 46 -1.16 -10.91 -10.08
CA GLN A 46 -2.40 -11.06 -10.85
C GLN A 46 -2.61 -12.53 -11.19
N GLU A 47 -2.61 -13.37 -10.15
CA GLU A 47 -2.83 -14.81 -10.29
C GLU A 47 -4.31 -15.09 -10.63
N ARG A 48 -4.57 -16.17 -11.36
CA ARG A 48 -5.92 -16.57 -11.77
C ARG A 48 -6.36 -17.90 -11.21
N THR A 49 -5.46 -18.59 -10.53
CA THR A 49 -5.72 -19.91 -9.94
C THR A 49 -5.37 -19.89 -8.46
N ALA A 50 -6.03 -20.73 -7.69
CA ALA A 50 -5.74 -20.86 -6.26
C ALA A 50 -4.28 -21.29 -6.05
N MET A 51 -3.70 -20.77 -4.96
CA MET A 51 -2.33 -21.10 -4.57
C MET A 51 -2.21 -22.59 -4.25
N ASP A 52 -1.19 -23.25 -4.81
CA ASP A 52 -0.78 -24.57 -4.37
C ASP A 52 -0.05 -24.50 -3.02
N GLN A 53 0.19 -25.67 -2.41
CA GLN A 53 0.85 -25.74 -1.10
C GLN A 53 2.24 -25.12 -1.12
N ALA A 54 3.02 -25.35 -2.17
CA ALA A 54 4.37 -24.81 -2.28
C ALA A 54 4.39 -23.27 -2.35
N ALA A 55 3.43 -22.67 -3.05
CA ALA A 55 3.27 -21.22 -3.08
C ALA A 55 2.84 -20.65 -1.71
N ARG A 56 1.95 -21.36 -0.99
CA ARG A 56 1.54 -21.00 0.36
C ARG A 56 2.73 -21.04 1.33
N ASP A 57 3.53 -22.09 1.30
CA ASP A 57 4.70 -22.25 2.17
C ASP A 57 5.76 -21.17 1.92
N ARG A 58 6.01 -20.84 0.63
CA ARG A 58 6.90 -19.72 0.29
C ARG A 58 6.38 -18.40 0.82
N THR A 59 5.08 -18.14 0.70
CA THR A 59 4.47 -16.89 1.18
C THR A 59 4.53 -16.80 2.71
N ALA A 60 4.26 -17.90 3.41
CA ALA A 60 4.43 -17.98 4.86
C ALA A 60 5.88 -17.70 5.30
N SER A 61 6.86 -18.19 4.55
CA SER A 61 8.28 -17.90 4.83
C SER A 61 8.60 -16.41 4.69
N TYR A 62 8.01 -15.70 3.72
CA TYR A 62 8.12 -14.24 3.64
C TYR A 62 7.49 -13.55 4.84
N TRP A 63 6.33 -14.00 5.33
CA TRP A 63 5.68 -13.43 6.51
C TRP A 63 6.57 -13.54 7.76
N HIS A 64 7.25 -14.68 7.96
CA HIS A 64 8.21 -14.83 9.04
C HIS A 64 9.38 -13.85 8.93
N ALA A 65 9.98 -13.71 7.75
CA ALA A 65 11.07 -12.77 7.52
C ALA A 65 10.64 -11.30 7.77
N VAL A 66 9.42 -10.93 7.34
CA VAL A 66 8.89 -9.58 7.59
C VAL A 66 8.63 -9.36 9.07
N HIS A 67 8.06 -10.34 9.77
CA HIS A 67 7.83 -10.27 11.20
C HIS A 67 9.15 -10.05 11.98
N GLU A 68 10.17 -10.84 11.66
CA GLU A 68 11.49 -10.72 12.29
C GLU A 68 12.13 -9.33 12.04
N ALA A 69 12.00 -8.80 10.83
CA ALA A 69 12.62 -7.53 10.46
C ALA A 69 11.87 -6.31 10.98
N SER A 70 10.53 -6.37 11.08
CA SER A 70 9.68 -5.19 11.34
C SER A 70 8.96 -5.22 12.68
N GLY A 71 8.82 -6.40 13.30
CA GLY A 71 7.99 -6.59 14.48
C GLY A 71 6.47 -6.54 14.22
N GLN A 72 6.03 -6.35 12.97
CA GLN A 72 4.60 -6.34 12.65
C GLN A 72 3.95 -7.69 12.93
N PRO A 73 2.71 -7.71 13.46
CA PRO A 73 2.03 -8.94 13.80
C PRO A 73 1.53 -9.68 12.55
N PHE A 74 1.60 -11.01 12.60
CA PHE A 74 0.99 -11.91 11.63
C PHE A 74 0.25 -13.02 12.37
N ASN A 75 -0.89 -13.45 11.86
CA ASN A 75 -1.60 -14.62 12.36
C ASN A 75 -1.10 -15.86 11.62
N PHE A 76 0.00 -16.42 12.09
CA PHE A 76 0.61 -17.62 11.50
C PHE A 76 -0.27 -18.88 11.66
N GLU A 77 -1.15 -18.91 12.66
CA GLU A 77 -2.06 -20.04 12.89
C GLU A 77 -3.18 -20.06 11.85
N ALA A 78 -3.83 -18.92 11.61
CA ALA A 78 -4.82 -18.80 10.54
C ALA A 78 -4.17 -18.93 9.15
N GLY A 79 -2.96 -18.39 9.00
CA GLY A 79 -2.24 -18.40 7.73
C GLY A 79 -2.99 -17.67 6.61
N LEU A 80 -2.71 -18.09 5.36
CA LEU A 80 -3.41 -17.58 4.18
C LEU A 80 -4.82 -18.17 4.10
N PRO A 81 -5.83 -17.40 3.66
CA PRO A 81 -7.20 -17.90 3.44
C PRO A 81 -7.24 -19.16 2.56
N ASP A 82 -8.15 -20.08 2.87
CA ASP A 82 -8.35 -21.28 2.06
C ASP A 82 -8.80 -20.94 0.65
N GLY A 83 -8.24 -21.64 -0.35
CA GLY A 83 -8.58 -21.43 -1.75
C GLY A 83 -8.17 -20.07 -2.30
N LEU A 84 -7.29 -19.33 -1.62
CA LEU A 84 -6.87 -17.99 -2.05
C LEU A 84 -6.31 -18.00 -3.47
N VAL A 85 -6.94 -17.23 -4.34
CA VAL A 85 -6.37 -16.77 -5.61
C VAL A 85 -5.60 -15.48 -5.30
N TYR A 86 -4.27 -15.51 -5.37
CA TYR A 86 -3.46 -14.36 -4.96
C TYR A 86 -3.45 -13.31 -6.07
N ASP A 87 -4.63 -12.71 -6.30
CA ASP A 87 -4.81 -11.55 -7.16
C ASP A 87 -4.93 -10.30 -6.30
N THR A 88 -4.01 -9.37 -6.44
CA THR A 88 -3.98 -8.15 -5.64
C THR A 88 -4.72 -6.98 -6.29
N GLU A 89 -5.19 -7.15 -7.54
CA GLU A 89 -5.93 -6.12 -8.26
C GLU A 89 -7.15 -5.63 -7.48
N PRO A 90 -8.04 -6.48 -6.93
CA PRO A 90 -9.22 -6.00 -6.21
C PRO A 90 -8.85 -5.13 -5.00
N ALA A 91 -7.85 -5.53 -4.22
CA ALA A 91 -7.40 -4.76 -3.07
C ALA A 91 -6.72 -3.44 -3.47
N CYS A 92 -5.95 -3.42 -4.56
CA CYS A 92 -5.38 -2.21 -5.15
C CYS A 92 -6.47 -1.27 -5.68
N ARG A 93 -7.48 -1.80 -6.39
CA ARG A 93 -8.62 -1.02 -6.89
C ARG A 93 -9.47 -0.43 -5.77
N ALA A 94 -9.56 -1.11 -4.63
CA ALA A 94 -10.21 -0.56 -3.45
C ALA A 94 -9.50 0.71 -2.94
N LEU A 95 -8.17 0.74 -2.95
CA LEU A 95 -7.40 1.94 -2.58
C LEU A 95 -7.60 3.08 -3.59
N VAL A 96 -7.61 2.76 -4.89
CA VAL A 96 -7.84 3.74 -5.95
C VAL A 96 -9.24 4.33 -5.85
N ALA A 97 -10.28 3.49 -5.66
CA ALA A 97 -11.65 3.95 -5.46
C ALA A 97 -11.80 4.83 -4.19
N ALA A 98 -11.15 4.43 -3.10
CA ALA A 98 -11.15 5.21 -1.86
C ALA A 98 -10.45 6.57 -2.03
N ARG A 99 -9.30 6.60 -2.73
CA ARG A 99 -8.54 7.83 -3.01
C ARG A 99 -9.35 8.85 -3.80
N ASP A 100 -10.20 8.39 -4.71
CA ASP A 100 -11.09 9.24 -5.51
C ASP A 100 -12.22 9.88 -4.68
N VAL A 101 -12.60 9.24 -3.57
CA VAL A 101 -13.57 9.81 -2.60
C VAL A 101 -12.89 10.73 -1.60
N ASP A 102 -11.85 10.21 -0.93
CA ASP A 102 -11.08 10.91 0.09
C ASP A 102 -9.69 10.28 0.22
N SER A 103 -8.65 11.06 -0.07
CA SER A 103 -7.27 10.58 0.00
C SER A 103 -6.88 10.07 1.40
N GLN A 104 -7.41 10.67 2.47
CA GLN A 104 -7.14 10.21 3.84
C GLN A 104 -7.86 8.89 4.15
N ALA A 105 -9.06 8.69 3.59
CA ALA A 105 -9.76 7.41 3.71
C ALA A 105 -9.00 6.28 3.00
N ALA A 106 -8.32 6.55 1.88
CA ALA A 106 -7.48 5.57 1.20
C ALA A 106 -6.33 5.07 2.10
N TRP A 107 -5.67 5.95 2.85
CA TRP A 107 -4.64 5.57 3.82
C TRP A 107 -5.20 4.72 4.97
N ARG A 108 -6.36 5.10 5.51
CA ARG A 108 -7.05 4.30 6.55
C ARG A 108 -7.44 2.92 6.01
N LEU A 109 -8.00 2.88 4.79
CA LEU A 109 -8.39 1.63 4.14
C LEU A 109 -7.19 0.72 3.87
N ALA A 110 -6.05 1.25 3.44
CA ALA A 110 -4.82 0.47 3.25
C ALA A 110 -4.43 -0.28 4.54
N GLY A 111 -4.40 0.42 5.68
CA GLY A 111 -4.11 -0.20 6.98
C GLY A 111 -5.15 -1.25 7.40
N LEU A 112 -6.43 -1.00 7.14
CA LEU A 112 -7.50 -1.97 7.44
C LEU A 112 -7.42 -3.22 6.56
N ILE A 113 -7.15 -3.09 5.26
CA ILE A 113 -6.96 -4.23 4.35
C ILE A 113 -5.76 -5.06 4.80
N GLN A 114 -4.63 -4.42 5.10
CA GLN A 114 -3.43 -5.10 5.59
C GLN A 114 -3.71 -5.86 6.88
N ARG A 115 -4.35 -5.23 7.86
CA ARG A 115 -4.73 -5.86 9.11
C ARG A 115 -5.67 -7.04 8.91
N ALA A 116 -6.72 -6.88 8.10
CA ALA A 116 -7.68 -7.93 7.78
C ALA A 116 -6.98 -9.15 7.17
N PHE A 117 -6.03 -8.93 6.26
CA PHE A 117 -5.32 -10.01 5.58
C PHE A 117 -4.28 -10.68 6.47
N TYR A 118 -3.38 -9.90 7.10
CA TYR A 118 -2.23 -10.45 7.82
C TYR A 118 -2.52 -10.88 9.26
N VAL A 119 -3.51 -10.26 9.91
CA VAL A 119 -3.81 -10.49 11.33
C VAL A 119 -5.12 -11.23 11.53
N GLU A 120 -6.14 -10.92 10.71
CA GLU A 120 -7.48 -11.48 10.88
C GLU A 120 -7.74 -12.69 9.96
N GLY A 121 -6.85 -12.98 9.00
CA GLY A 121 -6.97 -14.12 8.08
C GLY A 121 -8.13 -13.98 7.08
N ARG A 122 -8.59 -12.75 6.82
CA ARG A 122 -9.69 -12.46 5.91
C ARG A 122 -9.22 -12.45 4.45
N ASN A 123 -10.10 -12.89 3.55
CA ASN A 123 -9.80 -12.88 2.11
C ASN A 123 -10.13 -11.54 1.47
N VAL A 124 -9.17 -10.64 1.46
CA VAL A 124 -9.29 -9.27 0.92
C VAL A 124 -9.27 -9.19 -0.62
N THR A 125 -9.33 -10.33 -1.33
CA THR A 125 -9.58 -10.34 -2.77
C THR A 125 -11.07 -10.32 -3.10
N LEU A 126 -11.93 -10.49 -2.08
CA LEU A 126 -13.38 -10.57 -2.24
C LEU A 126 -14.02 -9.17 -2.11
N PRO A 127 -14.83 -8.73 -3.09
CA PRO A 127 -15.49 -7.43 -3.04
C PRO A 127 -16.30 -7.14 -1.77
N PRO A 128 -17.08 -8.10 -1.21
CA PRO A 128 -17.81 -7.84 0.03
C PRO A 128 -16.94 -7.46 1.22
N GLU A 129 -15.75 -8.09 1.34
CA GLU A 129 -14.75 -7.78 2.37
C GLU A 129 -14.23 -6.35 2.23
N LEU A 130 -13.90 -5.96 1.00
CA LEU A 130 -13.37 -4.62 0.70
C LEU A 130 -14.40 -3.51 0.95
N VAL A 131 -15.69 -3.78 0.65
CA VAL A 131 -16.80 -2.85 0.92
C VAL A 131 -16.99 -2.64 2.43
N GLU A 132 -16.92 -3.71 3.23
CA GLU A 132 -17.02 -3.62 4.69
C GLU A 132 -15.85 -2.84 5.30
N LEU A 133 -14.62 -3.10 4.81
CA LEU A 133 -13.42 -2.39 5.26
C LEU A 133 -13.45 -0.90 4.86
N ALA A 134 -13.99 -0.58 3.68
CA ALA A 134 -14.16 0.80 3.24
C ALA A 134 -15.18 1.56 4.12
N GLU A 135 -16.29 0.92 4.49
CA GLU A 135 -17.25 1.49 5.43
C GLU A 135 -16.60 1.76 6.80
N THR A 136 -15.77 0.82 7.28
CA THR A 136 -14.98 1.00 8.51
C THR A 136 -13.96 2.14 8.38
N ALA A 137 -13.41 2.38 7.17
CA ALA A 137 -12.54 3.51 6.87
C ALA A 137 -13.26 4.87 6.83
N GLY A 138 -14.59 4.86 6.95
CA GLY A 138 -15.43 6.07 6.93
C GLY A 138 -15.95 6.45 5.54
N ILE A 139 -15.89 5.54 4.56
CA ILE A 139 -16.44 5.79 3.22
C ILE A 139 -17.86 5.20 3.17
N PRO A 140 -18.88 5.97 2.74
CA PRO A 140 -20.23 5.45 2.63
C PRO A 140 -20.30 4.22 1.73
N ARG A 141 -20.90 3.14 2.23
CA ARG A 141 -20.93 1.81 1.60
C ARG A 141 -21.36 1.80 0.14
N ILE A 142 -22.45 2.51 -0.17
CA ILE A 142 -23.01 2.56 -1.53
C ILE A 142 -22.06 3.35 -2.45
N GLU A 143 -21.59 4.50 -1.99
CA GLU A 143 -20.67 5.32 -2.76
C GLU A 143 -19.38 4.59 -3.09
N PHE A 144 -18.81 3.86 -2.12
CA PHE A 144 -17.62 3.05 -2.36
C PHE A 144 -17.90 1.92 -3.35
N ALA A 145 -19.01 1.17 -3.17
CA ALA A 145 -19.33 0.04 -4.04
C ALA A 145 -19.51 0.48 -5.50
N ASP A 146 -20.22 1.59 -5.75
CA ASP A 146 -20.45 2.14 -7.09
C ASP A 146 -19.11 2.55 -7.74
N ARG A 147 -18.22 3.21 -6.97
CA ARG A 147 -16.90 3.60 -7.49
C ARG A 147 -16.01 2.40 -7.73
N PHE A 148 -15.93 1.47 -6.78
CA PHE A 148 -15.12 0.27 -6.87
C PHE A 148 -15.48 -0.59 -8.10
N ASP A 149 -16.77 -0.72 -8.42
CA ASP A 149 -17.25 -1.48 -9.59
C ASP A 149 -17.20 -0.70 -10.91
N SER A 150 -16.86 0.58 -10.87
CA SER A 150 -16.81 1.43 -12.06
C SER A 150 -15.67 1.04 -13.01
N GLN A 151 -15.86 1.30 -14.31
CA GLN A 151 -14.78 1.18 -15.29
C GLN A 151 -13.67 2.20 -15.01
N ALA A 152 -14.03 3.39 -14.53
CA ALA A 152 -13.07 4.43 -14.19
C ALA A 152 -12.07 3.99 -13.10
N ALA A 153 -12.53 3.28 -12.05
CA ALA A 153 -11.62 2.74 -11.02
C ALA A 153 -10.70 1.64 -11.59
N ARG A 154 -11.19 0.79 -12.49
CA ARG A 154 -10.37 -0.23 -13.17
C ARG A 154 -9.28 0.42 -14.01
N ASP A 155 -9.66 1.41 -14.83
CA ASP A 155 -8.72 2.14 -15.70
C ASP A 155 -7.68 2.91 -14.88
N ALA A 156 -8.10 3.57 -13.79
CA ALA A 156 -7.20 4.28 -12.89
C ALA A 156 -6.24 3.33 -12.15
N THR A 157 -6.69 2.12 -11.79
CA THR A 157 -5.83 1.09 -11.19
C THR A 157 -4.77 0.61 -12.18
N VAL A 158 -5.17 0.37 -13.43
CA VAL A 158 -4.22 0.03 -14.51
C VAL A 158 -3.22 1.16 -14.73
N ALA A 159 -3.67 2.42 -14.71
CA ALA A 159 -2.79 3.58 -14.85
C ALA A 159 -1.76 3.66 -13.71
N ASP A 160 -2.13 3.39 -12.47
CA ASP A 160 -1.19 3.31 -11.32
C ASP A 160 -0.13 2.23 -11.57
N PHE A 161 -0.55 1.03 -12.02
CA PHE A 161 0.37 -0.08 -12.31
C PHE A 161 1.33 0.25 -13.46
N GLU A 162 0.84 0.91 -14.50
CA GLU A 162 1.66 1.35 -15.64
C GLU A 162 2.63 2.45 -15.25
N TRP A 163 2.18 3.43 -14.45
CA TRP A 163 3.03 4.48 -13.96
C TRP A 163 4.21 3.92 -13.14
N SER A 164 3.94 2.99 -12.22
CA SER A 164 4.99 2.31 -11.44
C SER A 164 5.98 1.58 -12.33
N ARG A 165 5.50 0.81 -13.30
CA ARG A 165 6.34 0.05 -14.24
C ARG A 165 7.19 0.95 -15.12
N ASN A 166 6.62 2.06 -15.61
CA ASN A 166 7.32 3.03 -16.45
C ASN A 166 8.47 3.74 -15.71
N LEU A 167 8.37 3.88 -14.39
CA LEU A 167 9.45 4.36 -13.54
C LEU A 167 10.49 3.28 -13.18
N GLY A 168 10.30 2.03 -13.63
CA GLY A 168 11.18 0.92 -13.29
C GLY A 168 11.00 0.40 -11.86
N ILE A 169 9.88 0.70 -11.20
CA ILE A 169 9.57 0.20 -9.87
C ILE A 169 9.13 -1.26 -10.01
N ALA A 170 10.00 -2.18 -9.58
CA ALA A 170 9.79 -3.61 -9.66
C ALA A 170 9.53 -4.28 -8.29
N GLY A 171 9.52 -3.49 -7.21
CA GLY A 171 9.34 -3.99 -5.85
C GLY A 171 8.65 -3.00 -4.93
N PHE A 172 8.02 -3.52 -3.89
CA PHE A 172 7.29 -2.75 -2.88
C PHE A 172 7.75 -3.11 -1.48
N PRO A 173 7.70 -2.16 -0.53
CA PRO A 173 7.29 -0.76 -0.68
C PRO A 173 8.32 0.07 -1.46
N THR A 174 7.87 1.13 -2.17
CA THR A 174 8.75 2.16 -2.72
C THR A 174 8.23 3.53 -2.28
N LEU A 175 9.09 4.39 -1.75
CA LEU A 175 8.76 5.75 -1.36
C LEU A 175 9.60 6.72 -2.19
N LEU A 176 8.89 7.63 -2.86
CA LEU A 176 9.48 8.72 -3.64
C LEU A 176 9.14 10.06 -2.97
N ALA A 177 10.02 11.03 -3.13
CA ALA A 177 9.76 12.43 -2.82
C ALA A 177 9.75 13.23 -4.13
N GLU A 178 8.71 14.03 -4.35
CA GLU A 178 8.56 14.89 -5.52
C GLU A 178 8.62 16.35 -5.14
N HIS A 179 9.38 17.11 -5.89
CA HIS A 179 9.41 18.57 -5.84
C HIS A 179 9.44 19.14 -7.25
N ASP A 180 8.43 19.96 -7.60
CA ASP A 180 8.28 20.59 -8.92
C ASP A 180 8.48 19.64 -10.11
N GLY A 181 7.91 18.42 -10.00
CA GLY A 181 7.97 17.38 -11.03
C GLY A 181 9.27 16.55 -11.04
N GLN A 182 10.22 16.83 -10.16
CA GLN A 182 11.44 16.04 -10.02
C GLN A 182 11.26 14.99 -8.92
N LEU A 183 11.53 13.72 -9.26
CA LEU A 183 11.44 12.59 -8.36
C LEU A 183 12.80 12.26 -7.73
N ALA A 184 12.80 12.06 -6.42
CA ALA A 184 13.92 11.51 -5.66
C ALA A 184 13.48 10.21 -4.98
N LEU A 185 14.32 9.17 -5.08
CA LEU A 185 14.06 7.90 -4.38
C LEU A 185 14.43 8.06 -2.90
N VAL A 186 13.46 7.86 -2.01
CA VAL A 186 13.69 7.78 -0.56
C VAL A 186 14.05 6.35 -0.17
N THR A 187 13.27 5.36 -0.62
CA THR A 187 13.59 3.93 -0.47
C THR A 187 12.91 3.08 -1.52
N ASN A 188 13.57 1.97 -1.87
CA ASN A 188 12.98 0.85 -2.60
C ASN A 188 13.19 -0.42 -1.76
N GLY A 189 12.10 -0.90 -1.15
CA GLY A 189 12.09 -1.96 -0.16
C GLY A 189 12.07 -1.44 1.28
N PHE A 190 11.93 -2.38 2.22
CA PHE A 190 11.90 -2.08 3.65
C PHE A 190 13.26 -1.55 4.13
N GLN A 191 13.21 -0.46 4.85
CA GLN A 191 14.33 0.08 5.64
C GLN A 191 13.77 0.61 6.97
N PRO A 192 14.52 0.54 8.07
CA PRO A 192 14.07 1.06 9.35
C PRO A 192 14.01 2.59 9.36
N LEU A 193 13.17 3.14 10.24
CA LEU A 193 12.95 4.59 10.34
C LEU A 193 14.23 5.40 10.57
N GLU A 194 15.13 4.86 11.39
CA GLU A 194 16.40 5.49 11.75
C GLU A 194 17.30 5.72 10.53
N ALA A 195 17.18 4.89 9.52
CA ALA A 195 17.92 5.06 8.26
C ALA A 195 17.26 6.09 7.33
N LEU A 196 15.93 6.16 7.30
CA LEU A 196 15.18 6.95 6.32
C LEU A 196 14.86 8.37 6.80
N SER A 197 14.55 8.55 8.10
CA SER A 197 14.17 9.87 8.65
C SER A 197 15.24 10.95 8.41
N PRO A 198 16.55 10.69 8.59
CA PRO A 198 17.59 11.68 8.27
C PRO A 198 17.71 11.98 6.76
N LEU A 199 17.42 11.00 5.89
CA LEU A 199 17.43 11.20 4.43
C LEU A 199 16.28 12.13 4.02
N LEU A 200 15.09 11.85 4.52
CA LEU A 200 13.92 12.69 4.27
C LEU A 200 14.11 14.11 4.84
N ALA A 201 14.67 14.24 6.05
CA ALA A 201 14.94 15.55 6.65
C ALA A 201 15.84 16.41 5.74
N ARG A 202 16.92 15.84 5.22
CA ARG A 202 17.81 16.56 4.29
C ARG A 202 17.10 16.97 3.01
N TRP A 203 16.26 16.10 2.45
CA TRP A 203 15.49 16.43 1.26
C TRP A 203 14.48 17.56 1.53
N LEU A 204 13.78 17.54 2.67
CA LEU A 204 12.88 18.59 3.10
C LEU A 204 13.60 19.93 3.30
N ASP A 205 14.76 19.91 3.96
CA ASP A 205 15.56 21.13 4.18
C ASP A 205 16.02 21.78 2.88
N HIS A 206 16.37 20.95 1.90
CA HIS A 206 16.85 21.46 0.60
C HIS A 206 15.73 22.01 -0.29
N ASN A 207 14.54 21.40 -0.27
CA ASN A 207 13.49 21.70 -1.25
C ASN A 207 12.34 22.56 -0.68
N ILE A 208 12.15 22.61 0.64
CA ILE A 208 11.00 23.30 1.24
C ILE A 208 11.37 24.62 1.89
N ASN A 209 12.63 24.84 2.24
CA ASN A 209 13.12 26.08 2.86
C ASN A 209 14.01 26.92 1.94
N ALA A 210 14.13 26.55 0.67
CA ALA A 210 14.93 27.29 -0.31
C ALA A 210 14.20 28.49 -0.92
#